data_86e32ee9828c89f4663af0ae269cf6fc
#
_entry.id   86e32ee9828c89f4663af0ae269cf6fc
#
_cell.length_a   1.000
_cell.length_b   1.000
_cell.length_c   1.000
_cell.angle_alpha   90.00
_cell.angle_beta   90.00
_cell.angle_gamma   90.00
#
_symmetry.space_group_name_H-M   'P 1'
#
loop_
_entity.id
_entity.type
_entity.pdbx_description
1 polymer ?
#
loop_
_entity_poly.entity_id
_entity_poly.type
_entity_poly.pdbx_seq_one_letter_code
_entity_poly.pdbx_strand_id
1 'polypeptide(L)'
;ANRVLLVLSQFDVKTPHDLYAGIQAINWFEHINAEDSFAVTFSAKNSTVIVNSHFGALKVKDAIVDQMRAKFGVRPSIDTQRPNIRLHIHLNGEKAQLSLDLSGESLHKRGYRDVSIEAPMKENLAAAILLRCGWDKMSAEGKSLLDPMCGSGTLLLEGAMIAADCAPGLGREYFGFMGWKKHDALCWQTLRQEAQWRKIVGMKKLPMMVGFDKNKHTVNTALAHVANAGFQGKIHIERRDISDAKPPESWEKGLLACNPPYGERLGDEAQTAALYEQFGQTLKTSFVGWQAALIISNPELGFRLGIRSQKPITLFNGALECRLLRFNIEEKTFFIPKTYLVKERIANVIDMANEQTHAISAPQETVHALVEMPSRPVEFAPMFANRLQKNFKKLAKWAKQHLRCRFT
;
A
#
# COMPACT_ATOMS: atom_id res chain seq x y z
N ALA A 1 7.58 -8.94 2.32
CA ALA A 1 6.67 -9.94 2.90
C ALA A 1 6.05 -9.43 4.19
N ASN A 2 4.86 -9.95 4.54
CA ASN A 2 4.25 -9.72 5.85
C ASN A 2 4.63 -10.82 6.84
N ARG A 3 4.75 -12.05 6.33
CA ARG A 3 5.15 -13.24 7.09
C ARG A 3 6.05 -14.13 6.26
N VAL A 4 6.88 -14.88 6.94
CA VAL A 4 7.67 -16.00 6.39
C VAL A 4 7.18 -17.25 7.11
N LEU A 5 6.71 -18.22 6.33
CA LEU A 5 6.16 -19.47 6.80
C LEU A 5 7.04 -20.63 6.32
N LEU A 6 7.55 -21.42 7.26
CA LEU A 6 8.26 -22.65 6.95
C LEU A 6 7.26 -23.80 6.87
N VAL A 7 7.12 -24.41 5.71
CA VAL A 7 6.24 -25.57 5.52
C VAL A 7 6.82 -26.76 6.24
N LEU A 8 6.07 -27.30 7.20
CA LEU A 8 6.45 -28.51 7.95
C LEU A 8 5.88 -29.78 7.32
N SER A 9 4.63 -29.70 6.81
CA SER A 9 3.95 -30.86 6.23
C SER A 9 2.84 -30.42 5.27
N GLN A 10 2.51 -31.30 4.34
CA GLN A 10 1.34 -31.21 3.46
C GLN A 10 0.66 -32.58 3.40
N PHE A 11 -0.67 -32.61 3.52
CA PHE A 11 -1.44 -33.84 3.54
C PHE A 11 -2.90 -33.58 3.09
N ASP A 12 -3.59 -34.66 2.71
CA ASP A 12 -4.98 -34.59 2.29
C ASP A 12 -5.94 -34.63 3.49
N VAL A 13 -7.04 -33.88 3.41
CA VAL A 13 -8.06 -33.76 4.46
C VAL A 13 -9.43 -33.92 3.80
N LYS A 14 -9.95 -35.14 3.83
CA LYS A 14 -11.30 -35.49 3.34
C LYS A 14 -12.34 -35.51 4.47
N THR A 15 -11.87 -35.66 5.69
CA THR A 15 -12.69 -35.61 6.90
C THR A 15 -11.99 -34.79 7.99
N PRO A 16 -12.70 -34.27 9.01
CA PRO A 16 -12.05 -33.63 10.16
C PRO A 16 -11.08 -34.54 10.92
N HIS A 17 -11.24 -35.86 10.81
CA HIS A 17 -10.31 -36.82 11.41
C HIS A 17 -8.97 -36.85 10.67
N ASP A 18 -8.96 -36.69 9.35
CA ASP A 18 -7.73 -36.66 8.56
C ASP A 18 -6.86 -35.46 8.93
N LEU A 19 -7.48 -34.31 9.27
CA LEU A 19 -6.73 -33.17 9.79
C LEU A 19 -6.00 -33.53 11.10
N TYR A 20 -6.72 -34.18 12.04
CA TYR A 20 -6.13 -34.59 13.30
C TYR A 20 -5.01 -35.61 13.09
N ALA A 21 -5.24 -36.65 12.28
CA ALA A 21 -4.25 -37.69 11.97
C ALA A 21 -3.00 -37.13 11.27
N GLY A 22 -3.18 -36.21 10.30
CA GLY A 22 -2.07 -35.58 9.59
C GLY A 22 -1.19 -34.69 10.51
N ILE A 23 -1.80 -34.06 11.52
CA ILE A 23 -1.05 -33.32 12.54
C ILE A 23 -0.33 -34.26 13.51
N GLN A 24 -0.97 -35.38 13.89
CA GLN A 24 -0.35 -36.38 14.75
C GLN A 24 0.80 -37.13 14.09
N ALA A 25 0.84 -37.22 12.77
CA ALA A 25 1.96 -37.83 12.04
C ALA A 25 3.28 -37.04 12.17
N ILE A 26 3.23 -35.80 12.66
CA ILE A 26 4.42 -34.96 12.86
C ILE A 26 4.99 -35.21 14.25
N ASN A 27 6.31 -35.34 14.34
CA ASN A 27 6.99 -35.48 15.61
C ASN A 27 7.12 -34.12 16.32
N TRP A 28 6.15 -33.75 17.13
CA TRP A 28 6.09 -32.47 17.82
C TRP A 28 7.20 -32.27 18.85
N PHE A 29 7.79 -33.34 19.34
CA PHE A 29 8.92 -33.29 20.30
C PHE A 29 10.18 -32.64 19.71
N GLU A 30 10.29 -32.60 18.39
CA GLU A 30 11.38 -31.91 17.70
C GLU A 30 11.12 -30.40 17.55
N HIS A 31 9.89 -29.94 17.73
CA HIS A 31 9.51 -28.57 17.44
C HIS A 31 9.21 -27.74 18.69
N ILE A 32 8.72 -28.37 19.76
CA ILE A 32 8.23 -27.68 20.97
C ILE A 32 8.56 -28.51 22.22
N ASN A 33 8.85 -27.87 23.36
CA ASN A 33 8.97 -28.52 24.66
C ASN A 33 7.62 -28.54 25.37
N ALA A 34 7.51 -29.36 26.41
CA ALA A 34 6.27 -29.52 27.18
C ALA A 34 5.86 -28.23 27.95
N GLU A 35 6.86 -27.42 28.33
CA GLU A 35 6.70 -26.20 29.10
C GLU A 35 6.39 -24.98 28.19
N ASP A 36 6.60 -25.12 26.87
CA ASP A 36 6.43 -24.04 25.93
C ASP A 36 4.94 -23.74 25.69
N SER A 37 4.71 -22.60 25.07
CA SER A 37 3.40 -22.19 24.60
C SER A 37 3.32 -22.17 23.08
N PHE A 38 2.13 -22.44 22.56
CA PHE A 38 1.92 -22.33 21.12
C PHE A 38 0.56 -21.71 20.77
N ALA A 39 0.44 -21.22 19.53
CA ALA A 39 -0.82 -20.79 18.97
C ALA A 39 -1.05 -21.42 17.60
N VAL A 40 -2.32 -21.63 17.27
CA VAL A 40 -2.73 -22.15 15.98
C VAL A 40 -3.61 -21.13 15.27
N THR A 41 -3.26 -20.81 14.04
CA THR A 41 -4.09 -20.04 13.10
C THR A 41 -4.54 -20.98 11.98
N PHE A 42 -5.84 -21.07 11.74
CA PHE A 42 -6.41 -21.91 10.69
C PHE A 42 -7.12 -21.04 9.67
N SER A 43 -6.91 -21.32 8.40
CA SER A 43 -7.63 -20.70 7.30
C SER A 43 -8.09 -21.75 6.29
N ALA A 44 -9.33 -21.63 5.81
CA ALA A 44 -9.89 -22.50 4.79
C ALA A 44 -10.27 -21.68 3.56
N LYS A 45 -10.02 -22.26 2.37
CA LYS A 45 -10.44 -21.73 1.09
C LYS A 45 -10.95 -22.88 0.23
N ASN A 46 -12.11 -22.70 -0.40
CA ASN A 46 -12.70 -23.71 -1.28
C ASN A 46 -12.91 -25.09 -0.62
N SER A 47 -12.98 -25.17 0.71
CA SER A 47 -13.17 -26.42 1.43
C SER A 47 -14.60 -26.54 1.95
N THR A 48 -15.19 -27.72 1.80
CA THR A 48 -16.48 -28.13 2.39
C THR A 48 -16.29 -28.97 3.64
N VAL A 49 -15.08 -29.47 3.89
CA VAL A 49 -14.77 -30.39 5.01
C VAL A 49 -14.70 -29.62 6.34
N ILE A 50 -13.98 -28.50 6.37
CA ILE A 50 -13.84 -27.67 7.56
C ILE A 50 -14.03 -26.21 7.13
N VAL A 51 -15.21 -25.65 7.41
CA VAL A 51 -15.57 -24.27 7.10
C VAL A 51 -15.27 -23.34 8.28
N ASN A 52 -15.42 -23.84 9.51
CA ASN A 52 -15.20 -23.07 10.71
C ASN A 52 -13.71 -23.07 11.10
N SER A 53 -13.05 -21.92 10.95
CA SER A 53 -11.62 -21.78 11.27
C SER A 53 -11.29 -22.04 12.73
N HIS A 54 -12.19 -21.71 13.66
CA HIS A 54 -12.00 -21.97 15.09
C HIS A 54 -12.01 -23.48 15.38
N PHE A 55 -12.95 -24.22 14.80
CA PHE A 55 -13.02 -25.67 14.91
C PHE A 55 -11.76 -26.33 14.34
N GLY A 56 -11.30 -25.88 13.15
CA GLY A 56 -10.06 -26.38 12.56
C GLY A 56 -8.85 -26.13 13.46
N ALA A 57 -8.73 -24.94 14.04
CA ALA A 57 -7.65 -24.60 14.96
C ALA A 57 -7.68 -25.47 16.24
N LEU A 58 -8.88 -25.74 16.79
CA LEU A 58 -9.03 -26.62 17.96
C LEU A 58 -8.60 -28.05 17.64
N LYS A 59 -8.97 -28.61 16.50
CA LYS A 59 -8.55 -29.97 16.08
C LYS A 59 -7.05 -30.10 15.98
N VAL A 60 -6.39 -29.11 15.41
CA VAL A 60 -4.91 -29.06 15.33
C VAL A 60 -4.30 -28.97 16.72
N LYS A 61 -4.82 -28.10 17.58
CA LYS A 61 -4.39 -27.97 18.97
C LYS A 61 -4.51 -29.30 19.72
N ASP A 62 -5.67 -29.96 19.61
CA ASP A 62 -5.93 -31.21 20.32
C ASP A 62 -4.95 -32.31 19.87
N ALA A 63 -4.67 -32.44 18.57
CA ALA A 63 -3.71 -33.40 18.05
C ALA A 63 -2.29 -33.22 18.63
N ILE A 64 -1.84 -31.95 18.75
CA ILE A 64 -0.52 -31.62 19.33
C ILE A 64 -0.51 -31.94 20.84
N VAL A 65 -1.52 -31.47 21.55
CA VAL A 65 -1.64 -31.63 23.00
C VAL A 65 -1.70 -33.12 23.38
N ASP A 66 -2.47 -33.92 22.64
CA ASP A 66 -2.63 -35.35 22.93
C ASP A 66 -1.31 -36.09 22.72
N GLN A 67 -0.54 -35.80 21.68
CA GLN A 67 0.77 -36.37 21.44
C GLN A 67 1.76 -36.01 22.57
N MET A 68 1.78 -34.73 23.00
CA MET A 68 2.66 -34.27 24.07
C MET A 68 2.27 -34.90 25.42
N ARG A 69 0.96 -34.98 25.72
CA ARG A 69 0.45 -35.59 26.95
C ARG A 69 0.77 -37.08 27.00
N ALA A 70 0.59 -37.81 25.90
CA ALA A 70 0.88 -39.22 25.83
C ALA A 70 2.35 -39.54 26.15
N LYS A 71 3.29 -38.66 25.77
CA LYS A 71 4.71 -38.85 25.98
C LYS A 71 5.23 -38.32 27.32
N PHE A 72 4.79 -37.13 27.73
CA PHE A 72 5.37 -36.40 28.88
C PHE A 72 4.43 -36.30 30.08
N GLY A 73 3.16 -36.72 29.96
CA GLY A 73 2.15 -36.58 31.02
C GLY A 73 1.65 -35.14 31.18
N VAL A 74 2.28 -34.19 30.55
CA VAL A 74 1.93 -32.75 30.57
C VAL A 74 1.62 -32.23 29.16
N ARG A 75 0.98 -31.06 29.11
CA ARG A 75 0.62 -30.43 27.85
C ARG A 75 1.22 -29.04 27.76
N PRO A 76 1.69 -28.60 26.58
CA PRO A 76 2.08 -27.23 26.34
C PRO A 76 0.88 -26.28 26.49
N SER A 77 1.15 -25.06 26.92
CA SER A 77 0.12 -24.04 27.10
C SER A 77 -0.27 -23.38 25.77
N ILE A 78 -1.47 -22.77 25.77
CA ILE A 78 -1.93 -21.98 24.61
C ILE A 78 -1.78 -20.50 24.94
N ASP A 79 -0.99 -19.80 24.13
CA ASP A 79 -0.88 -18.34 24.19
C ASP A 79 -1.09 -17.75 22.80
N THR A 80 -2.23 -17.07 22.60
CA THR A 80 -2.59 -16.49 21.31
C THR A 80 -1.88 -15.16 21.04
N GLN A 81 -1.33 -14.51 22.07
CA GLN A 81 -0.67 -13.21 21.95
C GLN A 81 0.84 -13.36 21.72
N ARG A 82 1.54 -14.05 22.61
CA ARG A 82 3.00 -14.19 22.59
C ARG A 82 3.44 -15.65 22.75
N PRO A 83 3.03 -16.57 21.84
CA PRO A 83 3.43 -17.95 21.92
C PRO A 83 4.92 -18.12 21.62
N ASN A 84 5.55 -19.17 22.15
CA ASN A 84 6.89 -19.61 21.73
C ASN A 84 6.90 -19.95 20.25
N ILE A 85 5.90 -20.71 19.77
CA ILE A 85 5.73 -20.98 18.34
C ILE A 85 4.30 -20.69 17.88
N ARG A 86 4.17 -20.20 16.67
CA ARG A 86 2.88 -20.00 16.00
C ARG A 86 2.79 -20.89 14.77
N LEU A 87 1.75 -21.68 14.72
CA LEU A 87 1.46 -22.58 13.61
C LEU A 87 0.35 -21.99 12.73
N HIS A 88 0.52 -22.15 11.45
CA HIS A 88 -0.47 -21.73 10.46
C HIS A 88 -0.88 -22.92 9.60
N ILE A 89 -2.17 -23.24 9.58
CA ILE A 89 -2.74 -24.24 8.70
C ILE A 89 -3.56 -23.55 7.63
N HIS A 90 -3.28 -23.89 6.39
CA HIS A 90 -4.07 -23.48 5.25
C HIS A 90 -4.68 -24.70 4.57
N LEU A 91 -6.01 -24.80 4.59
CA LEU A 91 -6.77 -25.85 3.92
C LEU A 91 -7.34 -25.26 2.62
N ASN A 92 -6.89 -25.77 1.47
CA ASN A 92 -7.42 -25.38 0.16
C ASN A 92 -8.06 -26.58 -0.52
N GLY A 93 -9.40 -26.56 -0.62
CA GLY A 93 -10.16 -27.75 -0.98
C GLY A 93 -9.95 -28.84 0.06
N GLU A 94 -9.33 -29.94 -0.34
CA GLU A 94 -8.96 -31.08 0.51
C GLU A 94 -7.47 -31.09 0.90
N LYS A 95 -6.66 -30.14 0.47
CA LYS A 95 -5.22 -30.13 0.75
C LYS A 95 -4.88 -29.18 1.90
N ALA A 96 -4.36 -29.73 2.98
CA ALA A 96 -3.86 -28.99 4.11
C ALA A 96 -2.36 -28.77 4.00
N GLN A 97 -1.91 -27.55 4.30
CA GLN A 97 -0.52 -27.19 4.48
C GLN A 97 -0.34 -26.66 5.90
N LEU A 98 0.49 -27.33 6.68
CA LEU A 98 0.95 -26.89 7.98
C LEU A 98 2.25 -26.14 7.84
N SER A 99 2.33 -24.97 8.45
CA SER A 99 3.52 -24.14 8.44
C SER A 99 3.84 -23.56 9.82
N LEU A 100 5.12 -23.40 10.13
CA LEU A 100 5.61 -22.65 11.26
C LEU A 100 5.81 -21.18 10.86
N ASP A 101 5.23 -20.24 11.61
CA ASP A 101 5.43 -18.81 11.40
C ASP A 101 6.79 -18.39 12.00
N LEU A 102 7.74 -18.11 11.13
CA LEU A 102 9.06 -17.64 11.52
C LEU A 102 9.08 -16.16 11.91
N SER A 103 8.02 -15.43 11.63
CA SER A 103 7.99 -13.97 11.76
C SER A 103 7.67 -13.48 13.17
N GLY A 104 6.75 -14.15 13.87
CA GLY A 104 6.14 -13.64 15.09
C GLY A 104 5.14 -12.52 14.77
N GLU A 105 5.46 -11.27 15.09
CA GLU A 105 4.69 -10.12 14.59
C GLU A 105 4.87 -9.93 13.08
N SER A 106 3.90 -9.23 12.47
CA SER A 106 3.97 -8.94 11.04
C SER A 106 5.23 -8.16 10.67
N LEU A 107 5.96 -8.62 9.63
CA LEU A 107 7.28 -8.10 9.26
C LEU A 107 7.26 -6.66 8.72
N HIS A 108 6.08 -6.13 8.34
CA HIS A 108 5.98 -4.73 7.96
C HIS A 108 6.24 -3.80 9.14
N LYS A 109 5.96 -4.22 10.37
CA LYS A 109 6.30 -3.47 11.59
C LYS A 109 7.83 -3.48 11.78
N ARG A 110 8.49 -2.39 11.37
CA ARG A 110 9.96 -2.26 11.45
C ARG A 110 10.44 -1.86 12.85
N GLY A 111 9.57 -1.28 13.67
CA GLY A 111 9.89 -0.81 15.01
C GLY A 111 10.18 0.68 15.13
N TYR A 112 10.22 1.44 14.02
CA TYR A 112 10.50 2.88 14.10
C TYR A 112 9.26 3.76 14.31
N ARG A 113 8.06 3.20 14.19
CA ARG A 113 6.80 3.95 14.39
C ARG A 113 6.33 3.84 15.83
N ASP A 114 6.38 4.94 16.55
CA ASP A 114 5.81 5.03 17.91
C ASP A 114 4.39 5.61 17.90
N VAL A 115 4.07 6.42 16.88
CA VAL A 115 2.79 7.13 16.78
C VAL A 115 1.99 6.57 15.61
N SER A 116 0.74 6.20 15.88
CA SER A 116 -0.24 5.80 14.87
C SER A 116 -0.75 7.05 14.13
N ILE A 117 -0.49 7.13 12.82
CA ILE A 117 -1.18 8.06 11.92
C ILE A 117 -2.35 7.32 11.27
N GLU A 118 -3.45 8.02 10.97
CA GLU A 118 -4.56 7.44 10.22
C GLU A 118 -4.08 6.83 8.89
N ALA A 119 -4.38 5.55 8.69
CA ALA A 119 -4.15 4.78 7.47
C ALA A 119 -2.76 4.93 6.81
N PRO A 120 -1.66 4.73 7.55
CA PRO A 120 -0.33 4.85 6.96
C PRO A 120 -0.07 3.73 5.95
N MET A 121 0.71 4.05 4.90
CA MET A 121 1.23 3.02 4.01
C MET A 121 2.04 2.00 4.80
N LYS A 122 1.82 0.69 4.53
CA LYS A 122 2.64 -0.36 5.14
C LYS A 122 4.07 -0.28 4.60
N GLU A 123 5.04 -0.47 5.48
CA GLU A 123 6.46 -0.35 5.18
C GLU A 123 6.89 -1.33 4.07
N ASN A 124 6.40 -2.56 4.10
CA ASN A 124 6.73 -3.54 3.07
C ASN A 124 6.11 -3.19 1.70
N LEU A 125 5.01 -2.43 1.66
CA LEU A 125 4.46 -1.91 0.41
C LEU A 125 5.36 -0.79 -0.14
N ALA A 126 5.79 0.14 0.71
CA ALA A 126 6.73 1.20 0.35
C ALA A 126 8.04 0.61 -0.22
N ALA A 127 8.64 -0.37 0.47
CA ALA A 127 9.82 -1.08 -0.02
C ALA A 127 9.58 -1.75 -1.37
N ALA A 128 8.44 -2.43 -1.55
CA ALA A 128 8.11 -3.10 -2.81
C ALA A 128 7.96 -2.12 -3.98
N ILE A 129 7.39 -0.93 -3.74
CA ILE A 129 7.26 0.14 -4.72
C ILE A 129 8.63 0.65 -5.15
N LEU A 130 9.48 0.98 -4.19
CA LEU A 130 10.83 1.48 -4.44
C LEU A 130 11.68 0.47 -5.23
N LEU A 131 11.67 -0.79 -4.83
CA LEU A 131 12.35 -1.88 -5.56
C LEU A 131 11.76 -2.05 -6.98
N ARG A 132 10.44 -1.93 -7.14
CA ARG A 132 9.79 -2.00 -8.46
C ARG A 132 10.15 -0.85 -9.38
N CYS A 133 10.55 0.28 -8.80
CA CYS A 133 11.06 1.45 -9.52
C CYS A 133 12.59 1.40 -9.75
N GLY A 134 13.27 0.35 -9.30
CA GLY A 134 14.72 0.19 -9.47
C GLY A 134 15.55 1.04 -8.51
N TRP A 135 14.98 1.43 -7.37
CA TRP A 135 15.67 2.28 -6.39
C TRP A 135 16.95 1.64 -5.84
N ASP A 136 17.00 0.33 -5.71
CA ASP A 136 18.21 -0.42 -5.32
C ASP A 136 19.40 -0.11 -6.21
N LYS A 137 19.20 -0.06 -7.53
CA LYS A 137 20.21 0.30 -8.52
C LYS A 137 20.50 1.79 -8.52
N MET A 138 19.44 2.62 -8.54
CA MET A 138 19.57 4.07 -8.57
C MET A 138 20.33 4.60 -7.34
N SER A 139 20.04 4.07 -6.15
CA SER A 139 20.75 4.45 -4.92
C SER A 139 22.22 4.04 -4.94
N ALA A 140 22.57 2.90 -5.53
CA ALA A 140 23.95 2.46 -5.71
C ALA A 140 24.74 3.36 -6.69
N GLU A 141 24.04 4.00 -7.64
CA GLU A 141 24.58 5.01 -8.57
C GLU A 141 24.63 6.42 -7.94
N GLY A 142 24.24 6.59 -6.68
CA GLY A 142 24.21 7.88 -5.98
C GLY A 142 23.05 8.80 -6.36
N LYS A 143 22.02 8.29 -7.06
CA LYS A 143 20.83 9.06 -7.46
C LYS A 143 20.00 9.45 -6.24
N SER A 144 19.36 10.62 -6.30
CA SER A 144 18.58 11.19 -5.20
C SER A 144 17.17 10.58 -5.08
N LEU A 145 16.61 10.57 -3.86
CA LEU A 145 15.21 10.22 -3.58
C LEU A 145 14.46 11.43 -3.01
N LEU A 146 13.30 11.73 -3.58
CA LEU A 146 12.46 12.82 -3.11
C LEU A 146 11.00 12.35 -2.95
N ASP A 147 10.37 12.73 -1.83
CA ASP A 147 8.94 12.54 -1.60
C ASP A 147 8.30 13.90 -1.28
N PRO A 148 7.54 14.49 -2.22
CA PRO A 148 7.01 15.86 -2.06
C PRO A 148 5.75 15.95 -1.19
N MET A 149 5.18 14.84 -0.77
CA MET A 149 4.06 14.74 0.18
C MET A 149 4.33 13.55 1.11
N CYS A 150 5.45 13.62 1.86
CA CYS A 150 6.06 12.46 2.51
C CYS A 150 5.24 11.87 3.67
N GLY A 151 4.25 12.60 4.17
CA GLY A 151 3.49 12.14 5.31
C GLY A 151 4.41 11.78 6.48
N SER A 152 4.29 10.58 6.99
CA SER A 152 5.15 10.06 8.08
C SER A 152 6.54 9.61 7.65
N GLY A 153 6.96 9.86 6.41
CA GLY A 153 8.29 9.56 5.89
C GLY A 153 8.52 8.10 5.48
N THR A 154 7.46 7.30 5.31
CA THR A 154 7.60 5.85 5.08
C THR A 154 8.40 5.50 3.82
N LEU A 155 8.13 6.16 2.68
CA LEU A 155 8.87 5.92 1.43
C LEU A 155 10.34 6.29 1.58
N LEU A 156 10.65 7.41 2.23
CA LEU A 156 12.03 7.84 2.47
C LEU A 156 12.78 6.88 3.39
N LEU A 157 12.13 6.44 4.48
CA LEU A 157 12.74 5.51 5.44
C LEU A 157 13.02 4.14 4.82
N GLU A 158 12.08 3.57 4.08
CA GLU A 158 12.31 2.31 3.36
C GLU A 158 13.34 2.51 2.24
N GLY A 159 13.36 3.67 1.59
CA GLY A 159 14.39 4.05 0.62
C GLY A 159 15.79 4.12 1.23
N ALA A 160 15.90 4.72 2.42
CA ALA A 160 17.16 4.78 3.16
C ALA A 160 17.63 3.40 3.64
N MET A 161 16.70 2.55 4.10
CA MET A 161 17.02 1.16 4.48
C MET A 161 17.55 0.35 3.30
N ILE A 162 16.93 0.49 2.11
CA ILE A 162 17.40 -0.18 0.89
C ILE A 162 18.79 0.34 0.51
N ALA A 163 18.99 1.65 0.45
CA ALA A 163 20.25 2.27 0.05
C ALA A 163 21.40 1.98 1.04
N ALA A 164 21.08 1.88 2.36
CA ALA A 164 22.05 1.54 3.40
C ALA A 164 22.28 0.04 3.56
N ASP A 165 21.68 -0.82 2.73
CA ASP A 165 21.71 -2.28 2.89
C ASP A 165 21.32 -2.70 4.32
N CYS A 166 20.33 -2.00 4.89
CA CYS A 166 19.84 -2.23 6.24
C CYS A 166 18.77 -3.33 6.22
N ALA A 167 19.04 -4.44 6.89
CA ALA A 167 18.05 -5.50 7.03
C ALA A 167 16.79 -4.96 7.74
N PRO A 168 15.59 -5.08 7.13
CA PRO A 168 14.38 -4.44 7.64
C PRO A 168 13.90 -4.96 8.99
N GLY A 169 14.42 -6.10 9.44
CA GLY A 169 14.15 -6.68 10.75
C GLY A 169 15.21 -6.35 11.82
N LEU A 170 16.24 -5.59 11.49
CA LEU A 170 17.39 -5.38 12.39
C LEU A 170 17.02 -4.70 13.71
N GLY A 171 16.02 -3.82 13.71
CA GLY A 171 15.50 -3.16 14.92
C GLY A 171 14.51 -4.01 15.75
N ARG A 172 14.20 -5.24 15.33
CA ARG A 172 13.28 -6.12 16.06
C ARG A 172 14.03 -6.93 17.11
N GLU A 173 13.42 -7.02 18.28
CA GLU A 173 13.98 -7.82 19.39
C GLU A 173 13.61 -9.30 19.24
N TYR A 174 12.43 -9.60 18.71
CA TYR A 174 11.89 -10.96 18.66
C TYR A 174 11.36 -11.33 17.26
N PHE A 175 11.65 -12.58 16.87
CA PHE A 175 11.09 -13.27 15.72
C PHE A 175 10.48 -14.60 16.14
N GLY A 176 9.46 -15.08 15.46
CA GLY A 176 8.76 -16.31 15.79
C GLY A 176 9.63 -17.57 15.81
N PHE A 177 10.70 -17.61 15.01
CA PHE A 177 11.62 -18.72 15.00
C PHE A 177 12.52 -18.81 16.27
N MET A 178 12.64 -17.71 17.03
CA MET A 178 13.49 -17.69 18.23
C MET A 178 12.93 -18.58 19.36
N GLY A 179 11.62 -18.81 19.39
CA GLY A 179 10.98 -19.74 20.30
C GLY A 179 10.90 -21.18 19.77
N TRP A 180 11.38 -21.45 18.56
CA TRP A 180 11.37 -22.77 17.99
C TRP A 180 12.55 -23.61 18.52
N LYS A 181 12.27 -24.85 18.94
CA LYS A 181 13.29 -25.77 19.53
C LYS A 181 14.50 -25.99 18.63
N LYS A 182 14.35 -25.90 17.30
CA LYS A 182 15.46 -26.02 16.33
C LYS A 182 16.16 -24.67 16.05
N HIS A 183 15.90 -23.64 16.85
CA HIS A 183 16.57 -22.35 16.69
C HIS A 183 18.06 -22.47 17.05
N ASP A 184 18.92 -22.03 16.13
CA ASP A 184 20.36 -21.87 16.35
C ASP A 184 20.66 -20.42 16.73
N ALA A 185 20.81 -20.17 18.03
CA ALA A 185 21.06 -18.85 18.58
C ALA A 185 22.42 -18.27 18.15
N LEU A 186 23.45 -19.13 17.97
CA LEU A 186 24.79 -18.69 17.57
C LEU A 186 24.80 -18.25 16.09
N CYS A 187 24.21 -19.07 15.23
CA CYS A 187 24.01 -18.71 13.81
C CYS A 187 23.22 -17.39 13.69
N TRP A 188 22.13 -17.23 14.45
CA TRP A 188 21.35 -16.02 14.45
C TRP A 188 22.14 -14.78 14.90
N GLN A 189 22.94 -14.91 15.95
CA GLN A 189 23.81 -13.84 16.44
C GLN A 189 24.81 -13.41 15.36
N THR A 190 25.43 -14.35 14.68
CA THR A 190 26.36 -14.09 13.56
C THR A 190 25.69 -13.33 12.43
N LEU A 191 24.48 -13.77 12.00
CA LEU A 191 23.71 -13.09 10.96
C LEU A 191 23.30 -11.68 11.37
N ARG A 192 22.97 -11.45 12.63
CA ARG A 192 22.67 -10.09 13.14
C ARG A 192 23.88 -9.19 13.12
N GLN A 193 25.05 -9.69 13.51
CA GLN A 193 26.30 -8.93 13.48
C GLN A 193 26.68 -8.54 12.04
N GLU A 194 26.57 -9.48 11.10
CA GLU A 194 26.77 -9.21 9.68
C GLU A 194 25.80 -8.12 9.18
N ALA A 195 24.50 -8.24 9.45
CA ALA A 195 23.51 -7.27 9.06
C ALA A 195 23.78 -5.88 9.65
N GLN A 196 24.26 -5.81 10.88
CA GLN A 196 24.65 -4.57 11.54
C GLN A 196 25.86 -3.93 10.87
N TRP A 197 26.87 -4.73 10.54
CA TRP A 197 28.05 -4.25 9.82
C TRP A 197 27.69 -3.71 8.43
N ARG A 198 26.86 -4.44 7.67
CA ARG A 198 26.36 -4.00 6.37
C ARG A 198 25.63 -2.66 6.45
N LYS A 199 24.75 -2.47 7.44
CA LYS A 199 24.12 -1.17 7.72
C LYS A 199 25.16 -0.07 7.95
N ILE A 200 26.16 -0.30 8.80
CA ILE A 200 27.19 0.72 9.12
C ILE A 200 27.95 1.13 7.85
N VAL A 201 28.31 0.17 7.00
CA VAL A 201 28.99 0.45 5.73
C VAL A 201 28.09 1.20 4.76
N GLY A 202 26.84 0.76 4.62
CA GLY A 202 25.86 1.38 3.73
C GLY A 202 25.48 2.80 4.12
N MET A 203 25.39 3.09 5.43
CA MET A 203 25.11 4.44 5.95
C MET A 203 26.13 5.51 5.52
N LYS A 204 27.35 5.10 5.18
CA LYS A 204 28.39 6.01 4.68
C LYS A 204 28.18 6.41 3.22
N LYS A 205 27.41 5.63 2.48
CA LYS A 205 27.19 5.77 1.03
C LYS A 205 25.77 6.23 0.68
N LEU A 206 24.98 6.65 1.68
CA LEU A 206 23.60 7.07 1.45
C LEU A 206 23.55 8.23 0.46
N PRO A 207 22.73 8.14 -0.59
CA PRO A 207 22.47 9.26 -1.49
C PRO A 207 21.63 10.35 -0.78
N MET A 208 21.49 11.49 -1.43
CA MET A 208 20.67 12.59 -0.91
C MET A 208 19.20 12.20 -0.92
N MET A 209 18.52 12.44 0.21
CA MET A 209 17.10 12.13 0.39
C MET A 209 16.37 13.28 1.05
N VAL A 210 15.23 13.67 0.47
CA VAL A 210 14.42 14.77 1.01
C VAL A 210 12.94 14.47 0.99
N GLY A 211 12.24 14.90 2.03
CA GLY A 211 10.80 14.85 2.13
C GLY A 211 10.20 16.21 2.40
N PHE A 212 9.08 16.48 1.74
CA PHE A 212 8.27 17.67 1.99
C PHE A 212 6.87 17.27 2.42
N ASP A 213 6.27 18.05 3.30
CA ASP A 213 4.84 17.97 3.60
C ASP A 213 4.34 19.35 4.03
N LYS A 214 3.13 19.73 3.62
CA LYS A 214 2.54 21.02 4.00
C LYS A 214 2.14 21.09 5.49
N ASN A 215 1.90 19.94 6.10
CA ASN A 215 1.41 19.84 7.47
C ASN A 215 2.58 19.74 8.46
N LYS A 216 2.74 20.74 9.32
CA LYS A 216 3.79 20.81 10.35
C LYS A 216 3.77 19.59 11.31
N HIS A 217 2.58 19.10 11.69
CA HIS A 217 2.47 17.96 12.60
C HIS A 217 3.00 16.69 11.93
N THR A 218 2.66 16.48 10.68
CA THR A 218 3.14 15.35 9.87
C THR A 218 4.66 15.38 9.68
N VAL A 219 5.22 16.57 9.43
CA VAL A 219 6.68 16.77 9.36
C VAL A 219 7.37 16.37 10.67
N ASN A 220 6.85 16.83 11.82
CA ASN A 220 7.41 16.46 13.13
C ASN A 220 7.34 14.94 13.38
N THR A 221 6.25 14.30 12.98
CA THR A 221 6.12 12.82 13.06
C THR A 221 7.15 12.12 12.18
N ALA A 222 7.34 12.60 10.94
CA ALA A 222 8.35 12.04 10.05
C ALA A 222 9.77 12.19 10.61
N LEU A 223 10.10 13.34 11.19
CA LEU A 223 11.39 13.57 11.85
C LEU A 223 11.60 12.62 13.05
N ALA A 224 10.57 12.40 13.87
CA ALA A 224 10.63 11.42 14.96
C ALA A 224 10.89 10.00 14.43
N HIS A 225 10.18 9.58 13.37
CA HIS A 225 10.37 8.27 12.76
C HIS A 225 11.78 8.12 12.15
N VAL A 226 12.32 9.18 11.55
CA VAL A 226 13.71 9.22 11.02
C VAL A 226 14.72 9.02 12.15
N ALA A 227 14.52 9.69 13.29
CA ALA A 227 15.38 9.54 14.47
C ALA A 227 15.29 8.11 15.03
N ASN A 228 14.08 7.58 15.24
CA ASN A 228 13.85 6.23 15.76
C ASN A 228 14.44 5.13 14.86
N ALA A 229 14.44 5.33 13.54
CA ALA A 229 15.06 4.42 12.59
C ALA A 229 16.60 4.53 12.54
N GLY A 230 17.17 5.54 13.20
CA GLY A 230 18.61 5.81 13.23
C GLY A 230 19.15 6.44 11.95
N PHE A 231 18.30 7.22 11.22
CA PHE A 231 18.69 7.96 10.01
C PHE A 231 18.73 9.47 10.22
N GLN A 232 18.77 9.93 11.47
CA GLN A 232 18.89 11.35 11.80
C GLN A 232 20.11 11.98 11.10
N GLY A 233 19.93 13.14 10.49
CA GLY A 233 20.96 13.84 9.71
C GLY A 233 21.28 13.19 8.36
N LYS A 234 20.57 12.11 7.96
CA LYS A 234 20.73 11.43 6.66
C LYS A 234 19.54 11.66 5.71
N ILE A 235 18.36 11.93 6.25
CA ILE A 235 17.15 12.25 5.50
C ILE A 235 16.76 13.67 5.93
N HIS A 236 16.65 14.59 4.98
CA HIS A 236 16.15 15.93 5.23
C HIS A 236 14.63 15.95 5.09
N ILE A 237 13.92 16.46 6.10
CA ILE A 237 12.45 16.61 6.06
C ILE A 237 12.12 18.05 6.47
N GLU A 238 11.31 18.72 5.66
CA GLU A 238 10.88 20.08 5.94
C GLU A 238 9.43 20.35 5.54
N ARG A 239 8.88 21.42 6.10
CA ARG A 239 7.56 21.91 5.72
C ARG A 239 7.63 22.67 4.42
N ARG A 240 6.97 22.13 3.37
CA ARG A 240 6.87 22.75 2.04
C ARG A 240 5.60 22.34 1.34
N ASP A 241 4.98 23.24 0.60
CA ASP A 241 3.85 22.93 -0.27
C ASP A 241 4.36 22.28 -1.55
N ILE A 242 3.47 21.51 -2.22
CA ILE A 242 3.79 20.85 -3.49
C ILE A 242 4.12 21.85 -4.60
N SER A 243 3.52 23.04 -4.57
CA SER A 243 3.79 24.12 -5.54
C SER A 243 5.24 24.58 -5.52
N ASP A 244 5.88 24.52 -4.34
CA ASP A 244 7.24 24.98 -4.11
C ASP A 244 8.26 23.83 -4.11
N ALA A 245 7.78 22.60 -4.34
CA ALA A 245 8.65 21.42 -4.34
C ALA A 245 9.60 21.45 -5.54
N LYS A 246 10.89 21.49 -5.26
CA LYS A 246 11.96 21.42 -6.25
C LYS A 246 13.18 20.73 -5.66
N PRO A 247 13.93 19.97 -6.47
CA PRO A 247 15.20 19.43 -6.03
C PRO A 247 16.22 20.57 -5.96
N PRO A 248 17.22 20.52 -5.06
CA PRO A 248 18.38 21.41 -5.14
C PRO A 248 19.10 21.24 -6.48
N GLU A 249 19.61 22.33 -7.06
CA GLU A 249 20.25 22.32 -8.38
C GLU A 249 21.46 21.40 -8.48
N SER A 250 22.16 21.21 -7.37
CA SER A 250 23.34 20.34 -7.28
C SER A 250 23.03 18.84 -7.22
N TRP A 251 21.74 18.46 -7.20
CA TRP A 251 21.37 17.06 -7.03
C TRP A 251 21.36 16.30 -8.34
N GLU A 252 21.88 15.09 -8.31
CA GLU A 252 21.71 14.13 -9.39
C GLU A 252 20.23 13.76 -9.56
N LYS A 253 19.77 13.75 -10.80
CA LYS A 253 18.41 13.35 -11.14
C LYS A 253 18.15 11.92 -10.68
N GLY A 254 17.03 11.73 -9.97
CA GLY A 254 16.75 10.48 -9.28
C GLY A 254 15.31 10.06 -9.37
N LEU A 255 14.80 9.52 -8.27
CA LEU A 255 13.43 9.03 -8.12
C LEU A 255 12.62 10.00 -7.24
N LEU A 256 11.49 10.47 -7.77
CA LEU A 256 10.42 11.05 -6.98
C LEU A 256 9.41 9.94 -6.68
N ALA A 257 9.24 9.58 -5.41
CA ALA A 257 8.27 8.57 -4.99
C ALA A 257 7.25 9.19 -4.04
N CYS A 258 5.96 9.07 -4.33
CA CYS A 258 4.92 9.74 -3.56
C CYS A 258 3.66 8.91 -3.40
N ASN A 259 3.04 9.05 -2.23
CA ASN A 259 1.71 8.55 -1.92
C ASN A 259 0.76 9.73 -1.67
N PRO A 260 0.28 10.42 -2.71
CA PRO A 260 -0.56 11.59 -2.56
C PRO A 260 -1.93 11.24 -1.98
N PRO A 261 -2.68 12.21 -1.42
CA PRO A 261 -4.04 11.99 -0.93
C PRO A 261 -4.97 11.44 -2.03
N TYR A 262 -5.86 10.51 -1.65
CA TYR A 262 -6.76 9.82 -2.60
C TYR A 262 -8.13 10.50 -2.76
N GLY A 263 -8.48 11.48 -1.90
CA GLY A 263 -9.79 12.14 -1.93
C GLY A 263 -10.93 11.25 -1.42
N GLU A 264 -10.70 10.46 -0.40
CA GLU A 264 -11.69 9.49 0.13
C GLU A 264 -12.81 10.13 0.97
N ARG A 265 -12.68 11.40 1.36
CA ARG A 265 -13.72 12.12 2.14
C ARG A 265 -14.72 12.78 1.19
N LEU A 266 -16.00 12.67 1.52
CA LEU A 266 -17.09 13.36 0.80
C LEU A 266 -16.81 14.88 0.77
N GLY A 267 -16.75 15.45 -0.43
CA GLY A 267 -16.48 16.88 -0.66
C GLY A 267 -15.05 17.24 -1.05
N ASP A 268 -14.08 16.33 -0.92
CA ASP A 268 -12.67 16.59 -1.21
C ASP A 268 -12.28 16.38 -2.70
N GLU A 269 -13.21 15.90 -3.54
CA GLU A 269 -12.90 15.54 -4.94
C GLU A 269 -12.34 16.71 -5.76
N ALA A 270 -12.94 17.89 -5.65
CA ALA A 270 -12.48 19.07 -6.39
C ALA A 270 -11.11 19.57 -5.90
N GLN A 271 -10.88 19.56 -4.58
CA GLN A 271 -9.61 19.94 -3.98
C GLN A 271 -8.50 18.95 -4.33
N THR A 272 -8.83 17.65 -4.30
CA THR A 272 -7.89 16.59 -4.69
C THR A 272 -7.55 16.68 -6.18
N ALA A 273 -8.53 16.95 -7.02
CA ALA A 273 -8.32 17.16 -8.45
C ALA A 273 -7.38 18.35 -8.71
N ALA A 274 -7.60 19.49 -8.04
CA ALA A 274 -6.75 20.67 -8.14
C ALA A 274 -5.31 20.39 -7.64
N LEU A 275 -5.17 19.60 -6.56
CA LEU A 275 -3.87 19.16 -6.06
C LEU A 275 -3.08 18.37 -7.11
N TYR A 276 -3.74 17.42 -7.82
CA TYR A 276 -3.08 16.63 -8.85
C TYR A 276 -2.70 17.46 -10.07
N GLU A 277 -3.53 18.44 -10.43
CA GLU A 277 -3.22 19.41 -11.48
C GLU A 277 -1.96 20.22 -11.11
N GLN A 278 -1.94 20.78 -9.90
CA GLN A 278 -0.78 21.51 -9.36
C GLN A 278 0.46 20.62 -9.32
N PHE A 279 0.31 19.38 -8.84
CA PHE A 279 1.41 18.43 -8.81
C PHE A 279 1.95 18.13 -10.20
N GLY A 280 1.07 17.96 -11.19
CA GLY A 280 1.48 17.77 -12.59
C GLY A 280 2.28 18.96 -13.13
N GLN A 281 1.91 20.18 -12.80
CA GLN A 281 2.68 21.38 -13.17
C GLN A 281 4.06 21.40 -12.50
N THR A 282 4.12 21.14 -11.20
CA THR A 282 5.39 21.06 -10.45
C THR A 282 6.32 19.98 -11.04
N LEU A 283 5.79 18.82 -11.43
CA LEU A 283 6.58 17.78 -12.09
C LEU A 283 7.17 18.25 -13.42
N LYS A 284 6.36 18.91 -14.25
CA LYS A 284 6.77 19.37 -15.57
C LYS A 284 7.78 20.52 -15.54
N THR A 285 7.73 21.37 -14.50
CA THR A 285 8.61 22.53 -14.38
C THR A 285 9.89 22.24 -13.62
N SER A 286 9.80 21.49 -12.53
CA SER A 286 10.92 21.34 -11.58
C SER A 286 11.61 19.98 -11.62
N PHE A 287 11.01 18.96 -12.27
CA PHE A 287 11.51 17.58 -12.21
C PHE A 287 11.80 16.95 -13.58
N VAL A 288 12.01 17.78 -14.61
CA VAL A 288 12.36 17.25 -15.94
C VAL A 288 13.64 16.42 -15.89
N GLY A 289 13.54 15.19 -16.43
CA GLY A 289 14.62 14.20 -16.43
C GLY A 289 14.65 13.29 -15.20
N TRP A 290 13.75 13.49 -14.23
CA TRP A 290 13.55 12.58 -13.11
C TRP A 290 12.63 11.42 -13.50
N GLN A 291 12.72 10.32 -12.74
CA GLN A 291 11.66 9.31 -12.71
C GLN A 291 10.68 9.62 -11.59
N ALA A 292 9.39 9.38 -11.82
CA ALA A 292 8.38 9.52 -10.78
C ALA A 292 7.58 8.22 -10.59
N ALA A 293 7.21 7.93 -9.35
CA ALA A 293 6.40 6.81 -8.93
C ALA A 293 5.29 7.30 -7.99
N LEU A 294 4.04 7.18 -8.43
CA LEU A 294 2.87 7.64 -7.68
C LEU A 294 1.94 6.48 -7.41
N ILE A 295 1.43 6.40 -6.18
CA ILE A 295 0.42 5.43 -5.81
C ILE A 295 -0.92 6.16 -5.76
N ILE A 296 -1.89 5.70 -6.53
CA ILE A 296 -3.21 6.30 -6.61
C ILE A 296 -4.30 5.24 -6.47
N SER A 297 -5.42 5.56 -5.84
CA SER A 297 -6.62 4.70 -5.81
C SER A 297 -7.55 5.00 -6.98
N ASN A 298 -7.65 6.27 -7.39
CA ASN A 298 -8.49 6.69 -8.50
C ASN A 298 -7.66 6.98 -9.77
N PRO A 299 -7.78 6.15 -10.83
CA PRO A 299 -7.03 6.35 -12.08
C PRO A 299 -7.27 7.69 -12.76
N GLU A 300 -8.45 8.31 -12.57
CA GLU A 300 -8.78 9.61 -13.18
C GLU A 300 -7.89 10.73 -12.65
N LEU A 301 -7.50 10.66 -11.38
CA LEU A 301 -6.55 11.61 -10.80
C LEU A 301 -5.17 11.54 -11.48
N GLY A 302 -4.74 10.35 -11.90
CA GLY A 302 -3.50 10.17 -12.64
C GLY A 302 -3.47 10.90 -13.98
N PHE A 303 -4.62 11.03 -14.66
CA PHE A 303 -4.70 11.79 -15.92
C PHE A 303 -4.55 13.30 -15.72
N ARG A 304 -4.92 13.81 -14.54
CA ARG A 304 -4.81 15.25 -14.24
C ARG A 304 -3.37 15.75 -14.13
N LEU A 305 -2.40 14.85 -13.90
CA LEU A 305 -0.98 15.20 -13.94
C LEU A 305 -0.52 15.70 -15.33
N GLY A 306 -1.23 15.30 -16.40
CA GLY A 306 -0.86 15.66 -17.77
C GLY A 306 0.48 15.09 -18.24
N ILE A 307 0.88 13.92 -17.69
CA ILE A 307 2.09 13.18 -18.05
C ILE A 307 1.70 11.73 -18.34
N ARG A 308 2.18 11.15 -19.45
CA ARG A 308 1.90 9.76 -19.80
C ARG A 308 2.70 8.81 -18.91
N SER A 309 1.98 7.94 -18.19
CA SER A 309 2.59 6.89 -17.38
C SER A 309 2.98 5.69 -18.23
N GLN A 310 3.95 4.93 -17.73
CA GLN A 310 4.17 3.54 -18.16
C GLN A 310 2.94 2.70 -17.79
N LYS A 311 2.91 1.40 -18.22
CA LYS A 311 1.83 0.48 -17.87
C LYS A 311 1.62 0.46 -16.34
N PRO A 312 0.43 0.82 -15.84
CA PRO A 312 0.13 0.81 -14.42
C PRO A 312 0.24 -0.59 -13.81
N ILE A 313 0.66 -0.65 -12.55
CA ILE A 313 0.75 -1.90 -11.79
C ILE A 313 -0.29 -1.86 -10.68
N THR A 314 -1.15 -2.88 -10.60
CA THR A 314 -2.12 -3.01 -9.52
C THR A 314 -1.42 -3.43 -8.23
N LEU A 315 -1.70 -2.73 -7.14
CA LEU A 315 -1.20 -2.97 -5.80
C LEU A 315 -2.36 -2.88 -4.80
N PHE A 316 -2.14 -3.35 -3.58
CA PHE A 316 -3.13 -3.24 -2.51
C PHE A 316 -2.51 -2.57 -1.28
N ASN A 317 -3.10 -1.44 -0.86
CA ASN A 317 -2.78 -0.80 0.41
C ASN A 317 -3.84 -1.21 1.45
N GLY A 318 -3.57 -2.29 2.18
CA GLY A 318 -4.61 -2.94 2.99
C GLY A 318 -5.65 -3.62 2.10
N ALA A 319 -6.91 -3.20 2.22
CA ALA A 319 -8.02 -3.67 1.38
C ALA A 319 -8.23 -2.79 0.13
N LEU A 320 -7.60 -1.61 0.08
CA LEU A 320 -7.77 -0.64 -1.00
C LEU A 320 -6.95 -1.05 -2.22
N GLU A 321 -7.62 -1.23 -3.37
CA GLU A 321 -6.93 -1.42 -4.65
C GLU A 321 -6.33 -0.09 -5.11
N CYS A 322 -5.04 -0.09 -5.38
CA CYS A 322 -4.28 1.06 -5.86
C CYS A 322 -3.58 0.74 -7.18
N ARG A 323 -3.18 1.79 -7.87
CA ARG A 323 -2.36 1.72 -9.07
C ARG A 323 -1.03 2.43 -8.81
N LEU A 324 0.07 1.74 -9.07
CA LEU A 324 1.39 2.35 -9.16
C LEU A 324 1.56 2.89 -10.58
N LEU A 325 1.62 4.20 -10.70
CA LEU A 325 1.95 4.91 -11.93
C LEU A 325 3.44 5.25 -11.90
N ARG A 326 4.13 4.93 -12.99
CA ARG A 326 5.55 5.25 -13.17
C ARG A 326 5.71 6.14 -14.38
N PHE A 327 6.50 7.19 -14.24
CA PHE A 327 6.72 8.20 -15.27
C PHE A 327 8.20 8.42 -15.51
N ASN A 328 8.60 8.63 -16.76
CA ASN A 328 9.78 9.39 -17.09
C ASN A 328 9.30 10.83 -17.35
N ILE A 329 9.79 11.79 -16.57
CA ILE A 329 9.37 13.18 -16.69
C ILE A 329 10.17 13.81 -17.82
N GLU A 330 9.64 13.73 -19.03
CA GLU A 330 10.25 14.23 -20.26
C GLU A 330 9.18 14.97 -21.08
N GLU A 331 9.54 16.05 -21.76
CA GLU A 331 8.60 16.87 -22.53
C GLU A 331 7.74 16.06 -23.51
N LYS A 332 8.33 15.05 -24.16
CA LYS A 332 7.62 14.14 -25.10
C LYS A 332 6.51 13.32 -24.44
N THR A 333 6.49 13.22 -23.09
CA THR A 333 5.47 12.49 -22.34
C THR A 333 4.34 13.39 -21.86
N PHE A 334 4.47 14.70 -22.03
CA PHE A 334 3.48 15.68 -21.57
C PHE A 334 2.26 15.71 -22.50
N PHE A 335 1.09 15.93 -21.92
CA PHE A 335 -0.16 16.14 -22.66
C PHE A 335 -1.10 17.07 -21.91
N ILE A 336 -2.05 17.65 -22.62
CA ILE A 336 -3.12 18.48 -22.03
C ILE A 336 -4.30 17.56 -21.72
N PRO A 337 -4.70 17.41 -20.45
CA PRO A 337 -5.87 16.61 -20.09
C PRO A 337 -7.16 17.14 -20.77
N LYS A 338 -7.99 16.23 -21.27
CA LYS A 338 -9.25 16.60 -21.98
C LYS A 338 -10.17 17.52 -21.18
N THR A 339 -10.13 17.44 -19.86
CA THR A 339 -10.88 18.33 -18.95
C THR A 339 -10.49 19.81 -19.08
N TYR A 340 -9.24 20.10 -19.43
CA TYR A 340 -8.80 21.48 -19.70
C TYR A 340 -9.31 22.00 -21.03
N LEU A 341 -9.27 21.16 -22.06
CA LEU A 341 -9.79 21.57 -23.40
C LEU A 341 -11.27 21.92 -23.36
N VAL A 342 -12.06 21.30 -22.48
CA VAL A 342 -13.47 21.63 -22.28
C VAL A 342 -13.61 22.95 -21.50
N LYS A 343 -12.81 23.16 -20.44
CA LYS A 343 -12.82 24.41 -19.65
C LYS A 343 -12.37 25.62 -20.49
N GLU A 344 -11.28 25.49 -21.27
CA GLU A 344 -10.83 26.55 -22.18
C GLU A 344 -11.88 26.87 -23.25
N ARG A 345 -12.54 25.87 -23.83
CA ARG A 345 -13.61 26.10 -24.79
C ARG A 345 -14.80 26.82 -24.15
N ILE A 346 -15.17 26.45 -22.92
CA ILE A 346 -16.24 27.14 -22.18
C ILE A 346 -15.82 28.57 -21.83
N ALA A 347 -14.60 28.80 -21.34
CA ALA A 347 -14.06 30.11 -21.02
C ALA A 347 -14.04 31.02 -22.28
N ASN A 348 -13.50 30.51 -23.38
CA ASN A 348 -13.47 31.25 -24.66
C ASN A 348 -14.88 31.57 -25.17
N VAL A 349 -15.86 30.69 -25.00
CA VAL A 349 -17.26 30.96 -25.38
C VAL A 349 -17.86 32.03 -24.47
N ILE A 350 -17.54 32.03 -23.16
CA ILE A 350 -18.01 33.05 -22.22
C ILE A 350 -17.37 34.41 -22.54
N ASP A 351 -16.05 34.43 -22.81
CA ASP A 351 -15.33 35.65 -23.15
C ASP A 351 -15.84 36.26 -24.48
N MET A 352 -16.06 35.43 -25.51
CA MET A 352 -16.68 35.87 -26.77
C MET A 352 -18.13 36.38 -26.57
N ALA A 353 -18.88 35.76 -25.66
CA ALA A 353 -20.23 36.25 -25.34
C ALA A 353 -20.18 37.56 -24.55
N ASN A 354 -19.22 37.79 -23.69
CA ASN A 354 -19.01 39.04 -22.95
C ASN A 354 -18.49 40.16 -23.86
N GLU A 355 -17.61 39.89 -24.82
CA GLU A 355 -17.17 40.88 -25.83
C GLU A 355 -18.30 41.30 -26.73
N GLN A 356 -19.22 40.40 -27.09
CA GLN A 356 -20.41 40.75 -27.89
C GLN A 356 -21.44 41.58 -27.09
N THR A 357 -21.52 41.40 -25.76
CA THR A 357 -22.40 42.22 -24.90
C THR A 357 -21.85 43.62 -24.65
N HIS A 358 -20.54 43.87 -24.74
CA HIS A 358 -19.96 45.21 -24.63
C HIS A 358 -20.04 46.05 -25.92
N ALA A 359 -20.36 45.42 -27.05
CA ALA A 359 -20.50 46.11 -28.34
C ALA A 359 -21.91 46.67 -28.64
N ILE A 360 -22.89 46.44 -27.75
CA ILE A 360 -24.26 46.93 -27.91
C ILE A 360 -24.63 47.85 -26.74
N SER A 361 -24.24 49.11 -26.83
CA SER A 361 -24.81 50.18 -26.00
C SER A 361 -25.88 50.93 -26.78
N ALA A 362 -27.17 50.67 -26.50
CA ALA A 362 -28.37 51.57 -26.59
C ALA A 362 -29.63 50.72 -26.81
N PRO A 363 -30.85 51.27 -26.61
CA PRO A 363 -31.47 51.66 -25.37
C PRO A 363 -32.59 50.65 -24.92
N GLN A 364 -33.11 50.90 -23.73
CA GLN A 364 -34.24 50.14 -23.12
C GLN A 364 -35.48 50.15 -24.07
N GLU A 365 -35.88 48.95 -24.48
CA GLU A 365 -37.29 48.65 -24.72
C GLU A 365 -37.52 47.11 -24.49
N THR A 366 -38.56 46.89 -23.75
CA THR A 366 -39.14 45.63 -23.38
C THR A 366 -39.20 44.60 -24.50
N VAL A 367 -38.57 43.43 -24.33
CA VAL A 367 -38.97 42.24 -25.07
C VAL A 367 -38.98 41.02 -24.10
N HIS A 368 -40.19 40.61 -23.76
CA HIS A 368 -40.44 39.22 -23.41
C HIS A 368 -40.16 38.38 -24.66
N ALA A 369 -39.00 37.72 -24.70
CA ALA A 369 -38.75 36.67 -25.66
C ALA A 369 -38.60 35.35 -24.89
N LEU A 370 -39.63 34.53 -25.01
CA LEU A 370 -39.60 33.10 -24.72
C LEU A 370 -38.44 32.47 -25.49
N VAL A 371 -37.46 31.93 -24.78
CA VAL A 371 -36.44 31.05 -25.37
C VAL A 371 -37.13 29.72 -25.64
N GLU A 372 -37.58 29.53 -26.87
CA GLU A 372 -37.98 28.23 -27.37
C GLU A 372 -36.76 27.30 -27.38
N MET A 373 -36.77 26.29 -26.54
CA MET A 373 -35.85 25.19 -26.63
C MET A 373 -36.07 24.43 -27.94
N PRO A 374 -35.02 24.09 -28.70
CA PRO A 374 -35.16 23.34 -29.93
C PRO A 374 -35.72 21.94 -29.63
N SER A 375 -36.91 21.67 -30.10
CA SER A 375 -37.62 20.40 -30.04
C SER A 375 -37.11 19.39 -31.06
N ARG A 376 -35.82 19.09 -31.04
CA ARG A 376 -35.28 17.89 -31.72
C ARG A 376 -34.78 16.92 -30.69
N PRO A 377 -35.28 15.67 -30.67
CA PRO A 377 -34.72 14.63 -29.82
C PRO A 377 -33.26 14.42 -30.23
N VAL A 378 -32.36 14.57 -29.28
CA VAL A 378 -30.95 14.19 -29.47
C VAL A 378 -30.92 12.69 -29.64
N GLU A 379 -30.78 12.20 -30.87
CA GLU A 379 -30.49 10.78 -31.12
C GLU A 379 -29.13 10.45 -30.55
N PHE A 380 -29.12 9.82 -29.38
CA PHE A 380 -27.91 9.27 -28.81
C PHE A 380 -27.47 8.06 -29.67
N ALA A 381 -26.17 8.03 -30.01
CA ALA A 381 -25.59 6.88 -30.71
C ALA A 381 -26.01 5.57 -30.05
N PRO A 382 -26.41 4.53 -30.80
CA PRO A 382 -26.95 3.28 -30.26
C PRO A 382 -26.06 2.60 -29.21
N MET A 383 -24.75 2.80 -29.31
CA MET A 383 -23.77 2.33 -28.32
C MET A 383 -23.91 3.02 -26.96
N PHE A 384 -24.27 4.30 -26.91
CA PHE A 384 -24.44 5.05 -25.68
C PHE A 384 -25.74 4.66 -24.97
N ALA A 385 -26.82 4.52 -25.71
CA ALA A 385 -28.12 4.04 -25.20
C ALA A 385 -28.01 2.64 -24.61
N ASN A 386 -27.31 1.71 -25.28
CA ASN A 386 -27.06 0.36 -24.80
C ASN A 386 -26.18 0.31 -23.52
N ARG A 387 -25.23 1.22 -23.39
CA ARG A 387 -24.36 1.32 -22.20
C ARG A 387 -25.10 1.91 -21.00
N LEU A 388 -25.97 2.91 -21.22
CA LEU A 388 -26.88 3.45 -20.21
C LEU A 388 -27.87 2.39 -19.72
N GLN A 389 -28.51 1.63 -20.62
CA GLN A 389 -29.43 0.56 -20.25
C GLN A 389 -28.77 -0.57 -19.45
N LYS A 390 -27.52 -0.96 -19.79
CA LYS A 390 -26.74 -1.93 -19.02
C LYS A 390 -26.40 -1.42 -17.61
N ASN A 391 -26.07 -0.14 -17.46
CA ASN A 391 -25.76 0.47 -16.17
C ASN A 391 -27.02 0.63 -15.31
N PHE A 392 -28.17 1.00 -15.88
CA PHE A 392 -29.46 1.03 -15.17
C PHE A 392 -29.88 -0.37 -14.69
N LYS A 393 -29.68 -1.43 -15.49
CA LYS A 393 -29.96 -2.81 -15.05
C LYS A 393 -29.06 -3.26 -13.89
N LYS A 394 -27.77 -2.85 -13.89
CA LYS A 394 -26.85 -3.13 -12.77
C LYS A 394 -27.24 -2.37 -11.50
N LEU A 395 -27.59 -1.08 -11.62
CA LEU A 395 -28.06 -0.27 -10.49
C LEU A 395 -29.39 -0.79 -9.90
N ALA A 396 -30.34 -1.19 -10.75
CA ALA A 396 -31.60 -1.77 -10.31
C ALA A 396 -31.40 -3.11 -9.58
N LYS A 397 -30.46 -3.95 -10.05
CA LYS A 397 -30.10 -5.21 -9.37
C LYS A 397 -29.42 -4.96 -8.03
N TRP A 398 -28.52 -3.98 -7.96
CA TRP A 398 -27.86 -3.57 -6.72
C TRP A 398 -28.87 -3.02 -5.71
N ALA A 399 -29.76 -2.12 -6.14
CA ALA A 399 -30.79 -1.54 -5.28
C ALA A 399 -31.74 -2.60 -4.71
N LYS A 400 -32.15 -3.59 -5.53
CA LYS A 400 -32.98 -4.72 -5.05
C LYS A 400 -32.26 -5.59 -4.01
N GLN A 401 -30.95 -5.79 -4.13
CA GLN A 401 -30.17 -6.55 -3.15
C GLN A 401 -29.98 -5.79 -1.81
N HIS A 402 -29.80 -4.46 -1.84
CA HIS A 402 -29.54 -3.66 -0.64
C HIS A 402 -30.82 -3.18 0.06
N LEU A 403 -31.92 -3.00 -0.66
CA LEU A 403 -33.21 -2.68 -0.05
C LEU A 403 -33.86 -3.87 0.67
N ARG A 404 -33.55 -5.11 0.27
CA ARG A 404 -34.02 -6.32 0.98
C ARG A 404 -33.34 -6.56 2.34
N CYS A 405 -32.17 -6.00 2.58
CA CYS A 405 -31.45 -6.14 3.87
C CYS A 405 -31.88 -5.12 4.95
N ARG A 406 -32.81 -4.20 4.65
CA ARG A 406 -33.30 -3.21 5.62
C ARG A 406 -34.69 -3.47 6.20
N PHE A 407 -35.32 -4.57 5.82
CA PHE A 407 -36.70 -4.90 6.26
C PHE A 407 -36.88 -6.35 6.74
N THR A 408 -35.81 -6.96 7.31
CA THR A 408 -35.94 -8.20 8.10
C THR A 408 -35.30 -8.04 9.45
#